data_d7f3c9efcba7ff286bc9e3b9b73cac03
#
_entry.id   d7f3c9efcba7ff286bc9e3b9b73cac03
#
_cell.length_a   1.000
_cell.length_b   1.000
_cell.length_c   1.000
_cell.angle_alpha   90.00
_cell.angle_beta   90.00
_cell.angle_gamma   90.00
#
_symmetry.space_group_name_H-M   'P 1'
#
loop_
_entity.id
_entity.type
_entity.pdbx_description
1 polymer ?
#
loop_
_entity_poly.entity_id
_entity_poly.type
_entity_poly.pdbx_seq_one_letter_code
_entity_poly.pdbx_strand_id
1 'polypeptide(L)'
;MLVLFGRLILRLIWQGVAKRNYNASQNPYCMKKLIKSVLIWYSPEEMFRLVTDVDQYMHFLPWCNHSKVLDAQGSEMDAEVGIGMAGVKQIFVTHNTHIENREVRMKLVKGPFSNLDGTWSFDPLGDPSQRACKVTLTLEYGFSSATLAAVVGPVFDKIAATLVDAFVKRAEQIYGTEA
;
A
#
# COMPACT_ATOMS: atom_id res chain seq x y z
N MET A 1 -11.12 8.02 32.87
CA MET A 1 -11.03 9.36 32.27
C MET A 1 -9.76 9.55 31.43
N LEU A 2 -8.95 8.52 31.20
CA LEU A 2 -7.72 8.58 30.35
C LEU A 2 -7.91 8.06 28.91
N VAL A 3 -8.94 7.30 28.62
CA VAL A 3 -9.17 6.63 27.31
C VAL A 3 -9.68 7.59 26.22
N LEU A 4 -10.28 8.70 26.60
CA LEU A 4 -10.81 9.72 25.64
C LEU A 4 -9.72 10.62 25.04
N PHE A 5 -8.57 10.77 25.68
CA PHE A 5 -7.49 11.65 25.21
C PHE A 5 -6.68 11.02 24.06
N GLY A 6 -6.53 9.71 24.01
CA GLY A 6 -5.80 9.03 22.95
C GLY A 6 -6.46 9.13 21.56
N ARG A 7 -7.80 9.11 21.54
CA ARG A 7 -8.57 9.21 20.25
C ARG A 7 -8.54 10.62 19.66
N LEU A 8 -8.38 11.67 20.47
CA LEU A 8 -8.39 13.06 20.00
C LEU A 8 -7.03 13.47 19.42
N ILE A 9 -5.93 12.98 19.99
CA ILE A 9 -4.56 13.28 19.52
C ILE A 9 -4.28 12.59 18.18
N LEU A 10 -4.73 11.35 17.97
CA LEU A 10 -4.62 10.66 16.68
C LEU A 10 -5.42 11.36 15.56
N ARG A 11 -6.57 11.95 15.86
CA ARG A 11 -7.35 12.72 14.88
C ARG A 11 -6.69 14.05 14.49
N LEU A 12 -5.98 14.70 15.40
CA LEU A 12 -5.31 15.99 15.14
C LEU A 12 -4.00 15.81 14.37
N ILE A 13 -3.25 14.74 14.61
CA ILE A 13 -2.04 14.41 13.84
C ILE A 13 -2.43 13.99 12.41
N TRP A 14 -3.59 13.34 12.23
CA TRP A 14 -4.10 12.94 10.92
C TRP A 14 -4.44 14.12 9.99
N GLN A 15 -4.84 15.29 10.55
CA GLN A 15 -5.14 16.50 9.77
C GLN A 15 -3.91 17.33 9.38
N GLY A 16 -2.77 17.13 10.05
CA GLY A 16 -1.57 17.95 9.85
C GLY A 16 -0.57 17.44 8.81
N VAL A 17 -0.58 16.15 8.49
CA VAL A 17 0.42 15.53 7.60
C VAL A 17 -0.11 15.34 6.16
N ALA A 18 -1.39 15.58 5.91
CA ALA A 18 -2.01 15.50 4.58
C ALA A 18 -1.76 16.73 3.69
N LYS A 19 -0.69 17.50 3.87
CA LYS A 19 -0.28 18.57 2.95
C LYS A 19 0.72 18.04 1.93
N ARG A 20 0.18 17.42 0.90
CA ARG A 20 0.33 17.72 -0.52
C ARG A 20 1.72 18.20 -0.98
N ASN A 21 2.53 17.26 -1.48
CA ASN A 21 3.42 17.61 -2.60
C ASN A 21 2.88 16.92 -3.87
N TYR A 22 1.77 17.45 -4.38
CA TYR A 22 1.21 17.08 -5.66
C TYR A 22 1.61 18.15 -6.67
N ASN A 23 2.80 18.03 -7.25
CA ASN A 23 3.13 18.76 -8.48
C ASN A 23 2.69 17.89 -9.65
N ALA A 24 1.42 18.02 -10.03
CA ALA A 24 0.93 17.53 -11.28
C ALA A 24 1.44 18.47 -12.41
N SER A 25 2.60 18.18 -12.95
CA SER A 25 2.87 18.68 -14.29
C SER A 25 1.89 17.99 -15.24
N GLN A 26 1.22 18.74 -16.13
CA GLN A 26 0.13 18.30 -17.00
C GLN A 26 0.61 17.39 -18.16
N ASN A 27 1.65 16.61 -17.94
CA ASN A 27 2.11 15.63 -18.90
C ASN A 27 1.57 14.24 -18.48
N PRO A 28 0.67 13.62 -19.26
CA PRO A 28 0.10 12.31 -18.96
C PRO A 28 1.14 11.17 -18.87
N TYR A 29 2.36 11.42 -19.33
CA TYR A 29 3.51 10.53 -19.21
C TYR A 29 4.38 10.83 -17.99
N CYS A 30 4.00 11.78 -17.13
CA CYS A 30 4.81 12.13 -15.97
C CYS A 30 4.75 11.02 -14.91
N MET A 31 5.92 10.63 -14.44
CA MET A 31 6.05 9.75 -13.26
C MET A 31 5.40 10.41 -12.06
N LYS A 32 4.51 9.69 -11.40
CA LYS A 32 3.86 10.12 -10.16
C LYS A 32 4.57 9.45 -8.98
N LYS A 33 4.68 10.19 -7.88
CA LYS A 33 5.21 9.70 -6.62
C LYS A 33 4.19 9.94 -5.51
N LEU A 34 3.90 8.89 -4.75
CA LEU A 34 3.11 8.92 -3.54
C LEU A 34 3.98 8.45 -2.38
N ILE A 35 3.89 9.14 -1.26
CA ILE A 35 4.42 8.66 0.03
C ILE A 35 3.29 8.77 1.05
N LYS A 36 2.97 7.66 1.71
CA LYS A 36 1.96 7.61 2.76
C LYS A 36 2.52 6.86 3.97
N SER A 37 2.35 7.44 5.16
CA SER A 37 2.78 6.83 6.42
C SER A 37 1.66 6.85 7.44
N VAL A 38 1.65 5.84 8.30
CA VAL A 38 0.74 5.73 9.44
C VAL A 38 1.48 5.15 10.64
N LEU A 39 1.13 5.61 11.84
CA LEU A 39 1.57 5.02 13.11
C LEU A 39 0.43 4.14 13.62
N ILE A 40 0.73 2.90 13.96
CA ILE A 40 -0.28 1.89 14.32
C ILE A 40 0.21 1.00 15.47
N TRP A 41 -0.78 0.45 16.21
CA TRP A 41 -0.56 -0.46 17.33
C TRP A 41 -0.55 -1.93 16.88
N TYR A 42 0.21 -2.22 15.81
CA TYR A 42 0.52 -3.56 15.32
C TYR A 42 2.01 -3.68 15.12
N SER A 43 2.56 -4.89 15.31
CA SER A 43 3.99 -5.12 15.14
C SER A 43 4.41 -5.03 13.66
N PRO A 44 5.70 -4.79 13.37
CA PRO A 44 6.24 -4.90 12.01
C PRO A 44 5.95 -6.25 11.36
N GLU A 45 6.04 -7.35 12.13
CA GLU A 45 5.76 -8.71 11.66
C GLU A 45 4.30 -8.87 11.21
N GLU A 46 3.35 -8.38 11.99
CA GLU A 46 1.92 -8.45 11.66
C GLU A 46 1.61 -7.72 10.36
N MET A 47 2.15 -6.52 10.20
CA MET A 47 1.92 -5.73 9.00
C MET A 47 2.66 -6.29 7.78
N PHE A 48 3.89 -6.76 7.95
CA PHE A 48 4.65 -7.43 6.91
C PHE A 48 3.90 -8.67 6.39
N ARG A 49 3.38 -9.51 7.30
CA ARG A 49 2.60 -10.70 6.95
C ARG A 49 1.36 -10.36 6.12
N LEU A 50 0.62 -9.29 6.47
CA LEU A 50 -0.53 -8.84 5.70
C LEU A 50 -0.15 -8.37 4.28
N VAL A 51 0.98 -7.67 4.16
CA VAL A 51 1.44 -7.14 2.86
C VAL A 51 2.04 -8.23 1.98
N THR A 52 2.60 -9.29 2.55
CA THR A 52 3.14 -10.41 1.77
C THR A 52 2.11 -11.48 1.43
N ASP A 53 0.95 -11.51 2.09
CA ASP A 53 -0.14 -12.46 1.81
C ASP A 53 -1.02 -11.99 0.64
N VAL A 54 -0.40 -11.94 -0.55
CA VAL A 54 -1.02 -11.39 -1.77
C VAL A 54 -2.28 -12.15 -2.17
N ASP A 55 -2.34 -13.46 -1.95
CA ASP A 55 -3.50 -14.29 -2.31
C ASP A 55 -4.79 -13.84 -1.57
N GLN A 56 -4.66 -13.14 -0.44
CA GLN A 56 -5.79 -12.61 0.32
C GLN A 56 -6.29 -11.24 -0.14
N TYR A 57 -5.55 -10.53 -1.00
CA TYR A 57 -5.90 -9.15 -1.39
C TYR A 57 -7.31 -9.01 -1.97
N MET A 58 -7.74 -9.96 -2.79
CA MET A 58 -9.08 -9.97 -3.37
C MET A 58 -10.22 -10.07 -2.32
N HIS A 59 -9.92 -10.47 -1.09
CA HIS A 59 -10.92 -10.64 -0.03
C HIS A 59 -11.12 -9.37 0.82
N PHE A 60 -10.23 -8.38 0.74
CA PHE A 60 -10.35 -7.17 1.56
C PHE A 60 -10.08 -5.86 0.81
N LEU A 61 -9.43 -5.89 -0.35
CA LEU A 61 -9.23 -4.70 -1.18
C LEU A 61 -10.40 -4.56 -2.16
N PRO A 62 -11.26 -3.53 -2.01
CA PRO A 62 -12.53 -3.44 -2.75
C PRO A 62 -12.37 -3.24 -4.26
N TRP A 63 -11.17 -2.88 -4.70
CA TRP A 63 -10.80 -2.70 -6.09
C TRP A 63 -10.05 -3.90 -6.68
N CYS A 64 -9.65 -4.85 -5.86
CA CYS A 64 -8.92 -6.05 -6.27
C CYS A 64 -9.91 -7.15 -6.63
N ASN A 65 -9.94 -7.53 -7.91
CA ASN A 65 -10.81 -8.61 -8.40
C ASN A 65 -10.05 -9.90 -8.70
N HIS A 66 -8.73 -9.86 -8.58
CA HIS A 66 -7.84 -10.99 -8.74
C HIS A 66 -6.53 -10.74 -7.99
N SER A 67 -6.01 -11.72 -7.29
CA SER A 67 -4.68 -11.69 -6.70
C SER A 67 -4.13 -13.10 -6.59
N LYS A 68 -2.85 -13.28 -6.95
CA LYS A 68 -2.21 -14.59 -6.95
C LYS A 68 -0.69 -14.46 -6.83
N VAL A 69 -0.09 -15.26 -5.99
CA VAL A 69 1.34 -15.52 -6.01
C VAL A 69 1.63 -16.49 -7.17
N LEU A 70 2.46 -16.07 -8.12
CA LEU A 70 2.83 -16.86 -9.29
C LEU A 70 4.02 -17.78 -9.01
N ASP A 71 5.02 -17.23 -8.30
CA ASP A 71 6.22 -17.92 -7.83
C ASP A 71 6.71 -17.30 -6.53
N ALA A 72 7.31 -18.10 -5.66
CA ALA A 72 7.90 -17.63 -4.41
C ALA A 72 9.11 -18.48 -4.04
N GLN A 73 10.27 -17.83 -3.90
CA GLN A 73 11.54 -18.49 -3.55
C GLN A 73 12.31 -17.66 -2.54
N GLY A 74 12.41 -18.16 -1.31
CA GLY A 74 13.12 -17.46 -0.23
C GLY A 74 12.52 -16.08 0.05
N SER A 75 13.29 -15.03 -0.22
CA SER A 75 12.88 -13.64 -0.03
C SER A 75 12.32 -12.96 -1.30
N GLU A 76 12.05 -13.72 -2.34
CA GLU A 76 11.56 -13.21 -3.62
C GLU A 76 10.20 -13.81 -3.95
N MET A 77 9.33 -13.01 -4.58
CA MET A 77 7.98 -13.40 -4.97
C MET A 77 7.55 -12.68 -6.24
N ASP A 78 7.00 -13.40 -7.20
CA ASP A 78 6.25 -12.83 -8.30
C ASP A 78 4.75 -12.86 -7.98
N ALA A 79 4.13 -11.70 -8.01
CA ALA A 79 2.73 -11.51 -7.63
C ALA A 79 1.92 -10.88 -8.76
N GLU A 80 0.76 -11.46 -9.07
CA GLU A 80 -0.20 -10.93 -10.03
C GLU A 80 -1.39 -10.30 -9.30
N VAL A 81 -1.75 -9.07 -9.66
CA VAL A 81 -2.86 -8.32 -9.06
C VAL A 81 -3.75 -7.73 -10.14
N GLY A 82 -5.06 -7.93 -9.99
CA GLY A 82 -6.09 -7.41 -10.88
C GLY A 82 -6.84 -6.23 -10.28
N ILE A 83 -6.96 -5.15 -11.05
CA ILE A 83 -7.79 -3.98 -10.74
C ILE A 83 -9.14 -4.15 -11.43
N GLY A 84 -10.23 -4.11 -10.65
CA GLY A 84 -11.62 -4.15 -11.12
C GLY A 84 -12.45 -3.06 -10.48
N MET A 85 -12.32 -1.81 -10.94
CA MET A 85 -13.00 -0.66 -10.34
C MET A 85 -13.42 0.35 -11.40
N ALA A 86 -14.63 0.91 -11.27
CA ALA A 86 -15.17 1.97 -12.14
C ALA A 86 -15.09 1.64 -13.64
N GLY A 87 -15.35 0.39 -14.02
CA GLY A 87 -15.27 -0.07 -15.42
C GLY A 87 -13.86 -0.38 -15.93
N VAL A 88 -12.82 -0.05 -15.16
CA VAL A 88 -11.44 -0.41 -15.45
C VAL A 88 -11.19 -1.86 -15.04
N LYS A 89 -10.61 -2.64 -15.96
CA LYS A 89 -10.10 -4.00 -15.69
C LYS A 89 -8.68 -4.10 -16.22
N GLN A 90 -7.73 -4.20 -15.33
CA GLN A 90 -6.31 -4.32 -15.67
C GLN A 90 -5.64 -5.35 -14.76
N ILE A 91 -4.66 -6.05 -15.28
CA ILE A 91 -3.82 -6.98 -14.52
C ILE A 91 -2.37 -6.51 -14.65
N PHE A 92 -1.63 -6.60 -13.56
CA PHE A 92 -0.20 -6.35 -13.55
C PHE A 92 0.52 -7.38 -12.67
N VAL A 93 1.78 -7.60 -12.98
CA VAL A 93 2.67 -8.50 -12.24
C VAL A 93 3.83 -7.68 -11.70
N THR A 94 4.17 -7.90 -10.44
CA THR A 94 5.35 -7.34 -9.80
C THR A 94 6.28 -8.45 -9.32
N HIS A 95 7.57 -8.21 -9.43
CA HIS A 95 8.61 -8.94 -8.71
C HIS A 95 8.85 -8.25 -7.37
N ASN A 96 8.66 -8.96 -6.29
CA ASN A 96 8.76 -8.45 -4.92
C ASN A 96 9.96 -9.07 -4.22
N THR A 97 10.82 -8.22 -3.63
CA THR A 97 11.91 -8.67 -2.75
C THR A 97 11.61 -8.27 -1.33
N HIS A 98 11.86 -9.17 -0.37
CA HIS A 98 11.50 -9.01 1.02
C HIS A 98 12.74 -8.90 1.91
N ILE A 99 12.72 -7.97 2.85
CA ILE A 99 13.52 -8.01 4.07
C ILE A 99 12.55 -8.30 5.20
N GLU A 100 12.62 -9.51 5.75
CA GLU A 100 11.66 -10.04 6.71
C GLU A 100 11.32 -9.05 7.83
N ASN A 101 10.03 -8.82 8.04
CA ASN A 101 9.46 -7.90 9.03
C ASN A 101 9.92 -6.44 8.92
N ARG A 102 10.58 -6.05 7.82
CA ARG A 102 11.13 -4.69 7.65
C ARG A 102 10.72 -4.02 6.37
N GLU A 103 10.77 -4.74 5.25
CA GLU A 103 10.58 -4.09 3.96
C GLU A 103 10.05 -5.08 2.89
N VAL A 104 9.20 -4.56 2.01
CA VAL A 104 8.79 -5.23 0.77
C VAL A 104 9.02 -4.25 -0.38
N ARG A 105 9.92 -4.58 -1.29
CA ARG A 105 10.15 -3.82 -2.53
C ARG A 105 9.44 -4.50 -3.67
N MET A 106 8.70 -3.72 -4.46
CA MET A 106 7.94 -4.19 -5.61
C MET A 106 8.45 -3.52 -6.86
N LYS A 107 8.71 -4.29 -7.91
CA LYS A 107 9.07 -3.78 -9.25
C LYS A 107 8.15 -4.37 -10.30
N LEU A 108 7.74 -3.54 -11.25
CA LEU A 108 6.93 -3.97 -12.37
C LEU A 108 7.65 -5.04 -13.21
N VAL A 109 6.94 -6.13 -13.47
CA VAL A 109 7.32 -7.14 -14.46
C VAL A 109 6.44 -7.00 -15.72
N LYS A 110 5.12 -6.81 -15.52
CA LYS A 110 4.15 -6.74 -16.62
C LYS A 110 2.93 -5.93 -16.19
N GLY A 111 2.35 -5.14 -17.10
CA GLY A 111 1.09 -4.42 -16.82
C GLY A 111 0.90 -3.18 -17.68
N PRO A 112 -0.10 -2.34 -17.35
CA PRO A 112 -0.43 -1.12 -18.10
C PRO A 112 0.51 0.05 -17.82
N PHE A 113 1.51 -0.14 -16.97
CA PHE A 113 2.44 0.90 -16.52
C PHE A 113 3.69 0.94 -17.41
N SER A 114 4.30 2.11 -17.54
CA SER A 114 5.67 2.26 -18.04
C SER A 114 6.69 1.98 -16.94
N ASN A 115 6.30 2.25 -15.69
CA ASN A 115 7.03 1.93 -14.47
C ASN A 115 6.04 1.77 -13.32
N LEU A 116 6.34 0.88 -12.39
CA LEU A 116 5.69 0.74 -11.09
C LEU A 116 6.72 0.22 -10.10
N ASP A 117 7.24 1.11 -9.27
CA ASP A 117 8.15 0.80 -8.18
C ASP A 117 7.46 1.14 -6.86
N GLY A 118 7.46 0.21 -5.94
CA GLY A 118 6.86 0.36 -4.63
C GLY A 118 7.78 -0.13 -3.52
N THR A 119 7.72 0.54 -2.37
CA THR A 119 8.38 0.08 -1.16
C THR A 119 7.46 0.24 0.03
N TRP A 120 7.18 -0.85 0.72
CA TRP A 120 6.63 -0.86 2.05
C TRP A 120 7.75 -0.95 3.07
N SER A 121 7.73 -0.09 4.09
CA SER A 121 8.64 -0.15 5.24
C SER A 121 7.85 -0.29 6.52
N PHE A 122 8.36 -1.08 7.45
CA PHE A 122 7.74 -1.39 8.75
C PHE A 122 8.76 -1.09 9.84
N ASP A 123 8.77 0.16 10.33
CA ASP A 123 9.71 0.63 11.34
C ASP A 123 9.10 0.41 12.74
N PRO A 124 9.73 -0.38 13.63
CA PRO A 124 9.23 -0.57 14.99
C PRO A 124 9.25 0.75 15.75
N LEU A 125 8.28 0.95 16.64
CA LEU A 125 8.15 2.14 17.48
C LEU A 125 8.31 1.78 18.95
N GLY A 126 9.05 2.62 19.67
CA GLY A 126 9.25 2.49 21.11
C GLY A 126 10.15 1.32 21.50
N ASP A 127 9.86 0.69 22.64
CA ASP A 127 10.58 -0.47 23.15
C ASP A 127 10.29 -1.70 22.27
N PRO A 128 11.26 -2.64 22.07
CA PRO A 128 11.04 -3.87 21.30
C PRO A 128 9.88 -4.76 21.77
N SER A 129 9.44 -4.58 23.02
CA SER A 129 8.26 -5.27 23.57
C SER A 129 6.93 -4.62 23.15
N GLN A 130 6.96 -3.40 22.61
CA GLN A 130 5.76 -2.69 22.20
C GLN A 130 5.28 -3.19 20.84
N ARG A 131 4.00 -3.53 20.78
CA ARG A 131 3.31 -3.92 19.56
C ARG A 131 2.89 -2.68 18.78
N ALA A 132 3.89 -1.95 18.22
CA ALA A 132 3.66 -0.72 17.47
C ALA A 132 4.68 -0.56 16.35
N CYS A 133 4.24 -0.03 15.19
CA CYS A 133 5.14 0.31 14.11
C CYS A 133 4.68 1.54 13.32
N LYS A 134 5.62 2.14 12.60
CA LYS A 134 5.35 3.07 11.51
C LYS A 134 5.36 2.30 10.20
N VAL A 135 4.22 2.26 9.53
CA VAL A 135 4.12 1.74 8.17
C VAL A 135 4.29 2.89 7.19
N THR A 136 5.17 2.73 6.22
CA THR A 136 5.35 3.70 5.12
C THR A 136 5.23 2.98 3.78
N LEU A 137 4.39 3.51 2.89
CA LEU A 137 4.34 3.15 1.49
C LEU A 137 4.93 4.29 0.66
N THR A 138 5.96 3.99 -0.10
CA THR A 138 6.46 4.83 -1.20
C THR A 138 6.09 4.15 -2.50
N LEU A 139 5.46 4.87 -3.43
CA LEU A 139 5.03 4.34 -4.71
C LEU A 139 5.38 5.32 -5.82
N GLU A 140 6.08 4.86 -6.85
CA GLU A 140 6.41 5.61 -8.06
C GLU A 140 5.85 4.86 -9.26
N TYR A 141 5.04 5.54 -10.08
CA TYR A 141 4.39 4.91 -11.22
C TYR A 141 4.16 5.87 -12.37
N GLY A 142 4.11 5.32 -13.57
CA GLY A 142 3.72 5.98 -14.80
C GLY A 142 2.99 5.00 -15.71
N PHE A 143 2.28 5.50 -16.72
CA PHE A 143 1.53 4.65 -17.64
C PHE A 143 2.23 4.52 -18.99
N SER A 144 2.06 3.38 -19.65
CA SER A 144 2.72 3.07 -20.92
C SER A 144 2.15 3.84 -22.13
N SER A 145 1.00 4.52 -21.96
CA SER A 145 0.42 5.41 -23.00
C SER A 145 -0.47 6.50 -22.39
N ALA A 146 -0.68 7.59 -23.15
CA ALA A 146 -1.59 8.67 -22.75
C ALA A 146 -3.03 8.18 -22.56
N THR A 147 -3.48 7.25 -23.38
CA THR A 147 -4.82 6.65 -23.27
C THR A 147 -4.97 5.90 -21.96
N LEU A 148 -3.99 5.07 -21.60
CA LEU A 148 -3.98 4.35 -20.32
C LEU A 148 -3.88 5.33 -19.13
N ALA A 149 -3.05 6.35 -19.22
CA ALA A 149 -2.97 7.38 -18.18
C ALA A 149 -4.31 8.10 -17.95
N ALA A 150 -5.04 8.39 -19.03
CA ALA A 150 -6.35 9.06 -18.95
C ALA A 150 -7.45 8.14 -18.35
N VAL A 151 -7.44 6.86 -18.68
CA VAL A 151 -8.50 5.91 -18.29
C VAL A 151 -8.19 5.25 -16.94
N VAL A 152 -6.97 4.73 -16.77
CA VAL A 152 -6.54 3.97 -15.59
C VAL A 152 -6.03 4.90 -14.49
N GLY A 153 -5.42 6.04 -14.86
CA GLY A 153 -4.76 6.96 -13.93
C GLY A 153 -5.64 7.40 -12.77
N PRO A 154 -6.83 7.97 -12.99
CA PRO A 154 -7.70 8.43 -11.91
C PRO A 154 -8.13 7.32 -10.94
N VAL A 155 -8.34 6.11 -11.47
CA VAL A 155 -8.69 4.93 -10.66
C VAL A 155 -7.49 4.51 -9.81
N PHE A 156 -6.31 4.42 -10.42
CA PHE A 156 -5.09 4.02 -9.73
C PHE A 156 -4.64 5.05 -8.68
N ASP A 157 -4.78 6.35 -8.97
CA ASP A 157 -4.50 7.42 -8.00
C ASP A 157 -5.35 7.26 -6.73
N LYS A 158 -6.64 6.93 -6.90
CA LYS A 158 -7.55 6.68 -5.78
C LYS A 158 -7.16 5.41 -5.00
N ILE A 159 -6.80 4.34 -5.70
CA ILE A 159 -6.31 3.09 -5.10
C ILE A 159 -5.07 3.39 -4.27
N ALA A 160 -4.05 4.00 -4.86
CA ALA A 160 -2.79 4.31 -4.19
C ALA A 160 -2.99 5.19 -2.95
N ALA A 161 -3.87 6.19 -3.03
CA ALA A 161 -4.17 7.09 -1.90
C ALA A 161 -4.84 6.39 -0.70
N THR A 162 -5.57 5.29 -0.93
CA THR A 162 -6.33 4.57 0.11
C THR A 162 -5.73 3.22 0.49
N LEU A 163 -4.63 2.82 -0.15
CA LEU A 163 -4.07 1.49 0.01
C LEU A 163 -3.64 1.20 1.45
N VAL A 164 -2.88 2.10 2.06
CA VAL A 164 -2.41 1.94 3.47
C VAL A 164 -3.60 1.81 4.43
N ASP A 165 -4.66 2.62 4.24
CA ASP A 165 -5.86 2.58 5.10
C ASP A 165 -6.59 1.24 5.01
N ALA A 166 -6.61 0.62 3.81
CA ALA A 166 -7.21 -0.69 3.62
C ALA A 166 -6.45 -1.79 4.39
N PHE A 167 -5.11 -1.73 4.40
CA PHE A 167 -4.28 -2.65 5.17
C PHE A 167 -4.42 -2.43 6.68
N VAL A 168 -4.51 -1.18 7.16
CA VAL A 168 -4.80 -0.88 8.57
C VAL A 168 -6.14 -1.47 8.98
N LYS A 169 -7.19 -1.25 8.18
CA LYS A 169 -8.51 -1.84 8.43
C LYS A 169 -8.47 -3.37 8.44
N ARG A 170 -7.67 -3.98 7.57
CA ARG A 170 -7.49 -5.43 7.56
C ARG A 170 -6.79 -5.93 8.81
N ALA A 171 -5.78 -5.21 9.30
CA ALA A 171 -5.11 -5.51 10.56
C ALA A 171 -6.10 -5.49 11.75
N GLU A 172 -6.98 -4.48 11.81
CA GLU A 172 -8.05 -4.41 12.82
C GLU A 172 -8.98 -5.64 12.79
N GLN A 173 -9.31 -6.12 11.60
CA GLN A 173 -10.17 -7.30 11.43
C GLN A 173 -9.51 -8.60 11.87
N ILE A 174 -8.21 -8.75 11.63
CA ILE A 174 -7.49 -10.01 11.90
C ILE A 174 -6.93 -10.04 13.31
N TYR A 175 -6.35 -8.94 13.76
CA TYR A 175 -5.60 -8.87 15.01
C TYR A 175 -6.37 -8.20 16.15
N GLY A 176 -7.56 -7.67 15.85
CA GLY A 176 -8.39 -6.93 16.79
C GLY A 176 -7.93 -5.49 17.00
N THR A 177 -8.81 -4.67 17.52
CA THR A 177 -8.45 -3.34 18.04
C THR A 177 -7.95 -3.49 19.46
N GLU A 178 -6.75 -3.00 19.76
CA GLU A 178 -6.33 -2.88 21.17
C GLU A 178 -7.28 -1.92 21.89
N ALA A 179 -7.82 -2.40 23.00
CA ALA A 179 -8.71 -1.64 23.87
C ALA A 179 -7.91 -0.66 24.76
#